data_cf857f7b4ba27017cd6c971e3cd4596c
#
_entry.id   cf857f7b4ba27017cd6c971e3cd4596c
#
_cell.length_a   1.000
_cell.length_b   1.000
_cell.length_c   1.000
_cell.angle_alpha   90.00
_cell.angle_beta   90.00
_cell.angle_gamma   90.00
#
_symmetry.space_group_name_H-M   'P 1'
#
loop_
_entity.id
_entity.type
_entity.pdbx_description
1 polymer ?
#
loop_
_entity_poly.entity_id
_entity_poly.type
_entity_poly.pdbx_seq_one_letter_code
_entity_poly.pdbx_strand_id
1 'polypeptide(L)'
;YTLPVAIALVVGTVIGSGVFFKAEAVLTKTGGNLSVGILAFIIMGVVMIISACTFGVVAQSHEGVEGLVGYAAASCGKTYGYYVGWFMAVIYYPSLVSVLSWLPARYFGVLMGWEDAVVGGRTMMLAGVFMVVTYTMNALAPKLAGKFAICTTVIKLIPLLLMAIVGTIVG
;
A
#
# COMPACT_ATOMS: atom_id res chain seq x y z
N TYR A 1 -7.71 18.52 -2.02
CA TYR A 1 -7.46 17.67 -3.18
C TYR A 1 -8.70 17.65 -4.07
N THR A 2 -8.50 17.57 -5.41
CA THR A 2 -9.59 17.37 -6.37
C THR A 2 -10.01 15.89 -6.38
N LEU A 3 -11.24 15.61 -6.82
CA LEU A 3 -11.77 14.24 -6.90
C LEU A 3 -10.84 13.24 -7.62
N PRO A 4 -10.23 13.56 -8.80
CA PRO A 4 -9.28 12.66 -9.45
C PRO A 4 -8.05 12.33 -8.60
N VAL A 5 -7.55 13.30 -7.83
CA VAL A 5 -6.41 13.08 -6.92
C VAL A 5 -6.82 12.14 -5.78
N ALA A 6 -8.00 12.34 -5.20
CA ALA A 6 -8.52 11.49 -4.13
C ALA A 6 -8.70 10.03 -4.62
N ILE A 7 -9.30 9.83 -5.80
CA ILE A 7 -9.46 8.52 -6.41
C ILE A 7 -8.09 7.88 -6.68
N ALA A 8 -7.14 8.62 -7.26
CA ALA A 8 -5.81 8.11 -7.54
C ALA A 8 -5.03 7.72 -6.27
N LEU A 9 -5.18 8.49 -5.18
CA LEU A 9 -4.60 8.16 -3.88
C LEU A 9 -5.19 6.86 -3.31
N VAL A 10 -6.52 6.72 -3.33
CA VAL A 10 -7.20 5.51 -2.84
C VAL A 10 -6.81 4.29 -3.68
N VAL A 11 -6.97 4.36 -5.00
CA VAL A 11 -6.57 3.28 -5.91
C VAL A 11 -5.08 2.99 -5.79
N GLY A 12 -4.26 4.04 -5.68
CA GLY A 12 -2.81 3.95 -5.54
C GLY A 12 -2.36 3.26 -4.25
N THR A 13 -3.08 3.44 -3.14
CA THR A 13 -2.78 2.76 -1.87
C THR A 13 -3.29 1.32 -1.84
N VAL A 14 -4.45 1.05 -2.43
CA VAL A 14 -5.03 -0.31 -2.52
C VAL A 14 -4.21 -1.17 -3.47
N ILE A 15 -3.91 -0.67 -4.68
CA ILE A 15 -3.06 -1.36 -5.66
C ILE A 15 -1.60 -1.06 -5.33
N GLY A 16 -1.07 -1.72 -4.32
CA GLY A 16 0.32 -1.65 -3.92
C GLY A 16 1.19 -2.71 -4.61
N SER A 17 2.45 -2.79 -4.21
CA SER A 17 3.39 -3.82 -4.68
C SER A 17 2.90 -5.25 -4.45
N GLY A 18 2.04 -5.45 -3.46
CA GLY A 18 1.47 -6.76 -3.12
C GLY A 18 0.75 -7.46 -4.29
N VAL A 19 0.11 -6.69 -5.17
CA VAL A 19 -0.59 -7.27 -6.36
C VAL A 19 0.38 -8.02 -7.27
N PHE A 20 1.62 -7.53 -7.41
CA PHE A 20 2.63 -8.13 -8.27
C PHE A 20 3.34 -9.35 -7.67
N PHE A 21 3.49 -9.41 -6.34
CA PHE A 21 4.32 -10.42 -5.66
C PHE A 21 3.53 -11.42 -4.82
N LYS A 22 2.32 -11.07 -4.37
CA LYS A 22 1.53 -11.95 -3.52
C LYS A 22 0.96 -13.16 -4.27
N ALA A 23 0.68 -13.02 -5.56
CA ALA A 23 0.19 -14.13 -6.38
C ALA A 23 1.21 -15.29 -6.42
N GLU A 24 2.48 -14.99 -6.70
CA GLU A 24 3.57 -15.97 -6.68
C GLU A 24 3.73 -16.60 -5.28
N ALA A 25 3.74 -15.79 -4.22
CA ALA A 25 3.88 -16.26 -2.86
C ALA A 25 2.72 -17.18 -2.43
N VAL A 26 1.49 -16.87 -2.85
CA VAL A 26 0.31 -17.71 -2.56
C VAL A 26 0.40 -19.02 -3.34
N LEU A 27 0.71 -18.98 -4.63
CA LEU A 27 0.87 -20.19 -5.45
C LEU A 27 1.97 -21.11 -4.92
N THR A 28 3.10 -20.56 -4.53
CA THR A 28 4.19 -21.36 -3.90
C THR A 28 3.72 -22.02 -2.62
N LYS A 29 2.99 -21.31 -1.77
CA LYS A 29 2.45 -21.84 -0.51
C LYS A 29 1.35 -22.89 -0.69
N THR A 30 0.61 -22.81 -1.78
CA THR A 30 -0.46 -23.78 -2.13
C THR A 30 0.06 -24.97 -2.96
N GLY A 31 1.38 -25.15 -3.08
CA GLY A 31 1.98 -26.22 -3.86
C GLY A 31 1.68 -26.12 -5.36
N GLY A 32 1.48 -24.93 -5.89
CA GLY A 32 1.11 -24.69 -7.30
C GLY A 32 -0.38 -24.90 -7.62
N ASN A 33 -1.22 -25.15 -6.62
CA ASN A 33 -2.65 -25.36 -6.84
C ASN A 33 -3.36 -24.00 -7.03
N LEU A 34 -3.67 -23.69 -8.30
CA LEU A 34 -4.30 -22.44 -8.71
C LEU A 34 -5.70 -22.27 -8.08
N SER A 35 -6.50 -23.34 -7.98
CA SER A 35 -7.85 -23.28 -7.41
C SER A 35 -7.83 -22.87 -5.94
N VAL A 36 -6.90 -23.42 -5.16
CA VAL A 36 -6.71 -23.05 -3.76
C VAL A 36 -6.20 -21.61 -3.62
N GLY A 37 -5.30 -21.19 -4.51
CA GLY A 37 -4.84 -19.81 -4.58
C GLY A 37 -5.96 -18.80 -4.85
N ILE A 38 -6.80 -19.07 -5.84
CA ILE A 38 -7.97 -18.25 -6.17
C ILE A 38 -8.95 -18.21 -5.00
N LEU A 39 -9.25 -19.35 -4.38
CA LEU A 39 -10.14 -19.42 -3.22
C LEU A 39 -9.63 -18.54 -2.05
N ALA A 40 -8.34 -18.57 -1.78
CA ALA A 40 -7.74 -17.71 -0.77
C ALA A 40 -7.94 -16.21 -1.08
N PHE A 41 -7.76 -15.78 -2.33
CA PHE A 41 -8.03 -14.40 -2.74
C PHE A 41 -9.50 -14.02 -2.62
N ILE A 42 -10.43 -14.93 -2.97
CA ILE A 42 -11.88 -14.69 -2.84
C ILE A 42 -12.26 -14.49 -1.36
N ILE A 43 -11.79 -15.39 -0.48
CA ILE A 43 -12.05 -15.28 0.98
C ILE A 43 -11.53 -13.95 1.51
N MET A 44 -10.30 -13.58 1.19
CA MET A 44 -9.73 -12.30 1.62
C MET A 44 -10.49 -11.10 1.02
N GLY A 45 -10.96 -11.20 -0.22
CA GLY A 45 -11.79 -10.18 -0.86
C GLY A 45 -13.09 -9.96 -0.09
N VAL A 46 -13.78 -11.03 0.30
CA VAL A 46 -15.02 -10.94 1.11
C VAL A 46 -14.75 -10.29 2.48
N VAL A 47 -13.68 -10.69 3.17
CA VAL A 47 -13.27 -10.08 4.44
C VAL A 47 -13.01 -8.58 4.28
N MET A 48 -12.33 -8.17 3.20
CA MET A 48 -12.06 -6.75 2.92
C MET A 48 -13.35 -5.96 2.62
N ILE A 49 -14.31 -6.55 1.91
CA ILE A 49 -15.62 -5.91 1.65
C ILE A 49 -16.38 -5.70 2.97
N ILE A 50 -16.46 -6.72 3.82
CA ILE A 50 -17.12 -6.61 5.13
C ILE A 50 -16.44 -5.52 5.97
N SER A 51 -15.11 -5.49 6.00
CA SER A 51 -14.36 -4.46 6.71
C SER A 51 -14.66 -3.05 6.17
N ALA A 52 -14.68 -2.88 4.85
CA ALA A 52 -15.00 -1.60 4.21
C ALA A 52 -16.43 -1.14 4.54
N CYS A 53 -17.41 -2.05 4.51
CA CYS A 53 -18.78 -1.74 4.91
C CYS A 53 -18.86 -1.33 6.39
N THR A 54 -18.14 -2.02 7.27
CA THR A 54 -18.08 -1.67 8.71
C THR A 54 -17.53 -0.26 8.91
N PHE A 55 -16.43 0.09 8.26
CA PHE A 55 -15.88 1.45 8.32
C PHE A 55 -16.82 2.48 7.71
N GLY A 56 -17.56 2.14 6.65
CA GLY A 56 -18.58 3.00 6.05
C GLY A 56 -19.71 3.33 7.04
N VAL A 57 -20.20 2.35 7.80
CA VAL A 57 -21.22 2.55 8.84
C VAL A 57 -20.69 3.41 9.98
N VAL A 58 -19.46 3.14 10.44
CA VAL A 58 -18.83 3.95 11.50
C VAL A 58 -18.65 5.39 11.06
N ALA A 59 -18.24 5.62 9.81
CA ALA A 59 -18.09 6.97 9.25
C ALA A 59 -19.41 7.74 9.18
N GLN A 60 -20.52 7.06 8.84
CA GLN A 60 -21.86 7.67 8.82
C GLN A 60 -22.39 7.97 10.22
N SER A 61 -22.10 7.12 11.20
CA SER A 61 -22.58 7.30 12.58
C SER A 61 -21.81 8.35 13.37
N HIS A 62 -20.64 8.75 12.91
CA HIS A 62 -19.76 9.71 13.59
C HIS A 62 -19.36 10.85 12.62
N GLU A 63 -20.35 11.63 12.19
CA GLU A 63 -20.12 12.79 11.33
C GLU A 63 -19.16 13.80 11.98
N GLY A 64 -18.17 14.28 11.23
CA GLY A 64 -17.16 15.22 11.71
C GLY A 64 -15.96 14.58 12.41
N VAL A 65 -15.92 13.26 12.52
CA VAL A 65 -14.75 12.51 13.02
C VAL A 65 -13.97 11.94 11.84
N GLU A 66 -12.69 12.25 11.76
CA GLU A 66 -11.85 11.82 10.64
C GLU A 66 -10.77 10.84 11.09
N GLY A 67 -10.58 9.81 10.24
CA GLY A 67 -9.47 8.87 10.36
C GLY A 67 -9.64 7.81 11.45
N LEU A 68 -8.78 6.80 11.38
CA LEU A 68 -8.84 5.61 12.23
C LEU A 68 -8.77 5.92 13.73
N VAL A 69 -7.93 6.89 14.09
CA VAL A 69 -7.74 7.31 15.49
C VAL A 69 -8.99 7.99 16.02
N GLY A 70 -9.62 8.84 15.20
CA GLY A 70 -10.86 9.51 15.55
C GLY A 70 -12.01 8.52 15.75
N TYR A 71 -12.17 7.56 14.82
CA TYR A 71 -13.18 6.49 14.95
C TYR A 71 -12.95 5.61 16.18
N ALA A 72 -11.68 5.27 16.48
CA ALA A 72 -11.34 4.53 17.68
C ALA A 72 -11.70 5.30 18.96
N ALA A 73 -11.45 6.62 19.00
CA ALA A 73 -11.80 7.47 20.11
C ALA A 73 -13.31 7.64 20.28
N ALA A 74 -14.05 7.75 19.17
CA ALA A 74 -15.50 7.88 19.18
C ALA A 74 -16.21 6.59 19.61
N SER A 75 -15.72 5.43 19.16
CA SER A 75 -16.35 4.13 19.43
C SER A 75 -15.94 3.52 20.77
N CYS A 76 -14.67 3.64 21.17
CA CYS A 76 -14.10 2.96 22.33
C CYS A 76 -13.63 3.91 23.44
N GLY A 77 -13.76 5.23 23.23
CA GLY A 77 -13.38 6.25 24.19
C GLY A 77 -11.99 6.87 23.93
N LYS A 78 -11.80 8.07 24.50
CA LYS A 78 -10.61 8.91 24.26
C LYS A 78 -9.29 8.23 24.61
N THR A 79 -9.25 7.46 25.69
CA THR A 79 -8.05 6.75 26.14
C THR A 79 -7.63 5.68 25.12
N TYR A 80 -8.57 4.94 24.56
CA TYR A 80 -8.29 3.95 23.52
C TYR A 80 -7.82 4.64 22.23
N GLY A 81 -8.48 5.73 21.81
CA GLY A 81 -8.05 6.53 20.68
C GLY A 81 -6.61 7.04 20.82
N TYR A 82 -6.21 7.47 22.03
CA TYR A 82 -4.84 7.87 22.30
C TYR A 82 -3.84 6.73 22.08
N TYR A 83 -4.10 5.53 22.60
CA TYR A 83 -3.21 4.37 22.37
C TYR A 83 -3.13 3.97 20.89
N VAL A 84 -4.25 4.01 20.17
CA VAL A 84 -4.27 3.76 18.72
C VAL A 84 -3.44 4.80 17.98
N GLY A 85 -3.59 6.09 18.33
CA GLY A 85 -2.80 7.18 17.75
C GLY A 85 -1.30 7.02 18.01
N TRP A 86 -0.94 6.69 19.24
CA TRP A 86 0.46 6.42 19.61
C TRP A 86 1.04 5.24 18.84
N PHE A 87 0.32 4.12 18.77
CA PHE A 87 0.73 2.92 18.00
C PHE A 87 0.93 3.25 16.52
N MET A 88 0.00 3.98 15.93
CA MET A 88 0.08 4.41 14.53
C MET A 88 1.29 5.30 14.28
N ALA A 89 1.53 6.30 15.14
CA ALA A 89 2.60 7.27 14.95
C ALA A 89 3.99 6.70 15.22
N VAL A 90 4.15 5.83 16.22
CA VAL A 90 5.46 5.36 16.69
C VAL A 90 5.85 4.02 16.07
N ILE A 91 4.90 3.15 15.79
CA ILE A 91 5.18 1.79 15.33
C ILE A 91 4.76 1.59 13.89
N TYR A 92 3.47 1.81 13.58
CA TYR A 92 2.90 1.42 12.30
C TYR A 92 3.45 2.23 11.12
N TYR A 93 3.33 3.56 11.16
CA TYR A 93 3.79 4.40 10.04
C TYR A 93 5.30 4.37 9.82
N PRO A 94 6.17 4.43 10.84
CA PRO A 94 7.61 4.33 10.63
C PRO A 94 8.02 2.98 10.01
N SER A 95 7.44 1.87 10.50
CA SER A 95 7.70 0.54 9.94
C SER A 95 7.25 0.44 8.48
N LEU A 96 6.05 0.95 8.17
CA LEU A 96 5.52 0.95 6.82
C LEU A 96 6.39 1.78 5.86
N VAL A 97 6.77 2.99 6.26
CA VAL A 97 7.63 3.88 5.46
C VAL A 97 9.01 3.25 5.21
N SER A 98 9.59 2.61 6.22
CA SER A 98 10.88 1.91 6.08
C SER A 98 10.82 0.80 5.03
N VAL A 99 9.79 -0.05 5.09
CA VAL A 99 9.60 -1.14 4.11
C VAL A 99 9.34 -0.59 2.71
N LEU A 100 8.48 0.44 2.59
CA LEU A 100 8.16 1.05 1.30
C LEU A 100 9.33 1.81 0.67
N SER A 101 10.27 2.30 1.47
CA SER A 101 11.50 2.94 0.97
C SER A 101 12.58 1.91 0.60
N TRP A 102 12.66 0.81 1.36
CA TRP A 102 13.61 -0.27 1.12
C TRP A 102 13.27 -1.06 -0.16
N LEU A 103 11.99 -1.30 -0.44
CA LEU A 103 11.56 -2.13 -1.55
C LEU A 103 12.05 -1.61 -2.92
N PRO A 104 11.83 -0.34 -3.32
CA PRO A 104 12.37 0.20 -4.58
C PRO A 104 13.89 0.23 -4.59
N ALA A 105 14.55 0.47 -3.47
CA ALA A 105 16.00 0.45 -3.38
C ALA A 105 16.56 -0.95 -3.66
N ARG A 106 15.91 -2.00 -3.14
CA ARG A 106 16.25 -3.39 -3.42
C ARG A 106 16.11 -3.72 -4.90
N TYR A 107 14.97 -3.38 -5.53
CA TYR A 107 14.77 -3.66 -6.95
C TYR A 107 15.74 -2.90 -7.84
N PHE A 108 16.04 -1.65 -7.48
CA PHE A 108 17.08 -0.89 -8.17
C PHE A 108 18.46 -1.55 -8.04
N GLY A 109 18.81 -2.04 -6.85
CA GLY A 109 20.04 -2.79 -6.61
C GLY A 109 20.15 -4.05 -7.47
N VAL A 110 19.04 -4.83 -7.55
CA VAL A 110 18.97 -6.01 -8.42
C VAL A 110 19.15 -5.63 -9.89
N LEU A 111 18.49 -4.55 -10.34
CA LEU A 111 18.61 -4.06 -11.72
C LEU A 111 20.04 -3.62 -12.05
N MET A 112 20.76 -3.04 -11.08
CA MET A 112 22.17 -2.62 -11.23
C MET A 112 23.16 -3.76 -11.02
N GLY A 113 22.70 -4.98 -10.76
CA GLY A 113 23.57 -6.14 -10.56
C GLY A 113 24.38 -6.10 -9.25
N TRP A 114 23.89 -5.44 -8.21
CA TRP A 114 24.56 -5.42 -6.91
C TRP A 114 24.47 -6.79 -6.24
N GLU A 115 25.61 -7.36 -5.87
CA GLU A 115 25.65 -8.65 -5.16
C GLU A 115 24.90 -8.62 -3.83
N ASP A 116 24.90 -7.47 -3.14
CA ASP A 116 24.27 -7.24 -1.84
C ASP A 116 22.90 -6.52 -1.98
N ALA A 117 22.15 -6.74 -3.05
CA ALA A 117 20.90 -6.00 -3.32
C ALA A 117 19.83 -6.14 -2.23
N VAL A 118 19.88 -7.17 -1.38
CA VAL A 118 18.85 -7.40 -0.34
C VAL A 118 19.12 -6.63 0.94
N VAL A 119 20.34 -6.65 1.47
CA VAL A 119 20.70 -6.09 2.79
C VAL A 119 21.98 -5.27 2.76
N GLY A 120 22.57 -5.05 1.59
CA GLY A 120 23.83 -4.33 1.44
C GLY A 120 23.76 -2.87 1.87
N GLY A 121 24.88 -2.33 2.31
CA GLY A 121 24.98 -0.94 2.73
C GLY A 121 24.55 0.07 1.66
N ARG A 122 24.83 -0.22 0.37
CA ARG A 122 24.40 0.60 -0.77
C ARG A 122 22.87 0.66 -0.88
N THR A 123 22.20 -0.48 -0.72
CA THR A 123 20.74 -0.57 -0.75
C THR A 123 20.11 0.20 0.42
N MET A 124 20.69 0.11 1.61
CA MET A 124 20.20 0.86 2.78
C MET A 124 20.41 2.36 2.63
N MET A 125 21.52 2.81 2.08
CA MET A 125 21.76 4.23 1.76
C MET A 125 20.74 4.74 0.74
N LEU A 126 20.48 3.97 -0.32
CA LEU A 126 19.50 4.33 -1.35
C LEU A 126 18.07 4.36 -0.78
N ALA A 127 17.72 3.42 0.10
CA ALA A 127 16.45 3.44 0.81
C ALA A 127 16.29 4.71 1.66
N GLY A 128 17.35 5.12 2.36
CA GLY A 128 17.38 6.39 3.09
C GLY A 128 17.17 7.61 2.19
N VAL A 129 17.82 7.64 1.02
CA VAL A 129 17.60 8.71 0.02
C VAL A 129 16.14 8.73 -0.45
N PHE A 130 15.55 7.60 -0.79
CA PHE A 130 14.15 7.54 -1.19
C PHE A 130 13.22 8.03 -0.06
N MET A 131 13.50 7.66 1.18
CA MET A 131 12.72 8.12 2.33
C MET A 131 12.78 9.65 2.47
N VAL A 132 13.98 10.24 2.44
CA VAL A 132 14.17 11.68 2.56
C VAL A 132 13.51 12.43 1.41
N VAL A 133 13.70 11.97 0.17
CA VAL A 133 13.11 12.60 -1.03
C VAL A 133 11.58 12.56 -0.98
N THR A 134 11.00 11.41 -0.68
CA THR A 134 9.53 11.28 -0.61
C THR A 134 8.94 12.09 0.53
N TYR A 135 9.59 12.10 1.71
CA TYR A 135 9.18 12.93 2.83
C TYR A 135 9.22 14.42 2.47
N THR A 136 10.35 14.88 1.93
CA THR A 136 10.55 16.28 1.55
C THR A 136 9.54 16.72 0.48
N MET A 137 9.30 15.89 -0.52
CA MET A 137 8.32 16.15 -1.58
C MET A 137 6.90 16.28 -0.99
N ASN A 138 6.51 15.41 -0.07
CA ASN A 138 5.20 15.48 0.57
C ASN A 138 5.05 16.68 1.51
N ALA A 139 6.12 17.04 2.24
CA ALA A 139 6.09 18.14 3.19
C ALA A 139 6.14 19.52 2.51
N LEU A 140 7.00 19.68 1.50
CA LEU A 140 7.23 20.98 0.87
C LEU A 140 6.37 21.22 -0.38
N ALA A 141 5.99 20.18 -1.09
CA ALA A 141 5.28 20.27 -2.36
C ALA A 141 4.09 19.30 -2.47
N PRO A 142 3.04 19.40 -1.60
CA PRO A 142 1.93 18.46 -1.58
C PRO A 142 1.14 18.41 -2.90
N LYS A 143 1.10 19.50 -3.66
CA LYS A 143 0.50 19.53 -5.00
C LYS A 143 1.29 18.70 -6.02
N LEU A 144 2.63 18.74 -5.93
CA LEU A 144 3.51 17.93 -6.78
C LEU A 144 3.41 16.47 -6.39
N ALA A 145 3.40 16.14 -5.10
CA ALA A 145 3.19 14.79 -4.59
C ALA A 145 1.86 14.19 -5.08
N GLY A 146 0.77 14.98 -5.10
CA GLY A 146 -0.51 14.55 -5.64
C GLY A 146 -0.46 14.25 -7.15
N LYS A 147 0.19 15.09 -7.96
CA LYS A 147 0.40 14.83 -9.39
C LYS A 147 1.24 13.58 -9.63
N PHE A 148 2.31 13.42 -8.85
CA PHE A 148 3.17 12.24 -8.91
C PHE A 148 2.40 10.97 -8.55
N ALA A 149 1.53 11.02 -7.54
CA ALA A 149 0.66 9.89 -7.16
C ALA A 149 -0.30 9.50 -8.29
N ILE A 150 -0.88 10.45 -9.02
CA ILE A 150 -1.72 10.16 -10.20
C ILE A 150 -0.88 9.48 -11.29
N CYS A 151 0.26 10.07 -11.65
CA CYS A 151 1.14 9.56 -12.69
C CYS A 151 1.58 8.13 -12.40
N THR A 152 2.07 7.87 -11.19
CA THR A 152 2.49 6.53 -10.77
C THR A 152 1.33 5.54 -10.69
N THR A 153 0.12 5.98 -10.33
CA THR A 153 -1.07 5.14 -10.33
C THR A 153 -1.44 4.71 -11.75
N VAL A 154 -1.41 5.62 -12.71
CA VAL A 154 -1.66 5.28 -14.12
C VAL A 154 -0.59 4.31 -14.65
N ILE A 155 0.69 4.61 -14.40
CA ILE A 155 1.80 3.76 -14.86
C ILE A 155 1.68 2.33 -14.32
N LYS A 156 1.33 2.13 -13.04
CA LYS A 156 1.19 0.78 -12.47
C LYS A 156 -0.07 0.03 -12.92
N LEU A 157 -1.10 0.72 -13.39
CA LEU A 157 -2.29 0.08 -13.95
C LEU A 157 -2.03 -0.52 -15.34
N ILE A 158 -1.11 0.05 -16.12
CA ILE A 158 -0.78 -0.42 -17.48
C ILE A 158 -0.34 -1.89 -17.46
N PRO A 159 0.68 -2.32 -16.71
CA PRO A 159 1.10 -3.73 -16.70
C PRO A 159 0.03 -4.67 -16.12
N LEU A 160 -0.81 -4.21 -15.19
CA LEU A 160 -1.92 -5.03 -14.67
C LEU A 160 -2.98 -5.30 -15.74
N LEU A 161 -3.36 -4.27 -16.49
CA LEU A 161 -4.29 -4.42 -17.62
C LEU A 161 -3.71 -5.28 -18.72
N LEU A 162 -2.43 -5.09 -19.05
CA LEU A 162 -1.75 -5.95 -20.05
C LEU A 162 -1.72 -7.41 -19.60
N MET A 163 -1.38 -7.69 -18.35
CA MET A 163 -1.40 -9.06 -17.82
C MET A 163 -2.81 -9.65 -17.83
N ALA A 164 -3.83 -8.88 -17.48
CA ALA A 164 -5.22 -9.35 -17.54
C ALA A 164 -5.65 -9.68 -18.96
N ILE A 165 -5.37 -8.82 -19.94
CA ILE A 165 -5.73 -9.02 -21.35
C ILE A 165 -4.96 -10.20 -21.94
N VAL A 166 -3.64 -10.20 -21.82
CA VAL A 166 -2.78 -11.27 -22.38
C VAL A 166 -3.08 -12.61 -21.72
N GLY A 167 -3.23 -12.64 -20.39
CA GLY A 167 -3.56 -13.87 -19.66
C GLY A 167 -4.93 -14.45 -20.03
N THR A 168 -5.89 -13.59 -20.43
CA THR A 168 -7.21 -14.06 -20.89
C THR A 168 -7.20 -14.56 -22.34
N ILE A 169 -6.27 -14.06 -23.18
CA ILE A 169 -6.18 -14.43 -24.60
C ILE A 169 -5.29 -15.66 -24.80
N VAL A 170 -4.23 -15.79 -24.01
CA VAL A 170 -3.18 -16.83 -24.19
C VAL A 170 -3.37 -18.00 -23.22
N GLY A 171 -4.06 -17.81 -22.12
CA GLY A 171 -4.39 -18.86 -21.13
C GLY A 171 -5.75 -19.42 -21.36
#